data_ae56b0a44e5da944a352ddcf0b0ec770
#
_entry.id   ae56b0a44e5da944a352ddcf0b0ec770
#
_cell.length_a   1.000
_cell.length_b   1.000
_cell.length_c   1.000
_cell.angle_alpha   90.00
_cell.angle_beta   90.00
_cell.angle_gamma   90.00
#
_symmetry.space_group_name_H-M   'P 1'
#
loop_
_entity.id
_entity.type
_entity.pdbx_description
1 polymer ?
#
loop_
_entity_poly.entity_id
_entity_poly.type
_entity_poly.pdbx_seq_one_letter_code
_entity_poly.pdbx_strand_id
1 'polypeptide(L)'
;MYRAYPILLISLLISSAGSGQNTQKPATPNVKTEKCTVAGIVVRKGGSDPIHFAHVTLTNDGDEQKSLHAMTAADGRFTFKDVPPDDYRVTVTRNGYVSESYGARRPMDPGLPLTLSSGKHVDDLIFRMTPAAIITGHVRDENGEALPLAQVTVLVAFFVQGKRTLVPVSSSATNDRGEYRLFDLPPGKYLLSAGYEMLSSMGMLTATVLRSREEREGLPTTYYPGTYDPLQAATVNVEPGAEIRSMDFSLRPSGVFHIRGHVSGLAVGFNGAVMLRKGSSRLSAAMPERTAAVKNEDGTFDIDQVASGSYEIIAIEFARDTPRMVHRPVEVGGADVDGVDLAFVPGVTVTGHLRWEDKAAAPNVPLQVSLEQDEQIFNMHPSAEVQPDGSFELKNVSVDSYWVNVSGSAPDAYLKSAHYGSSDALGNFRINPSSGATLELVASARGALIQGVVMNADPVPVSSVWVTLIPEDSKRDQKRLFNSVRSRANGKFEFRGVAPGDYTLFSWDNIEEHEWDDPEFLKPFRPKGVSVRVAEDENKTVDLTVIQTKNEVETKPQ
;
A
#
# COMPACT_ATOMS: atom_id res chain seq x y z
N MET A 1 3.25 -5.00 -32.14
CA MET A 1 2.53 -5.90 -31.22
C MET A 1 3.32 -5.96 -29.91
N TYR A 2 3.10 -5.02 -29.01
CA TYR A 2 3.71 -5.04 -27.68
C TYR A 2 2.60 -5.16 -26.66
N ARG A 3 2.55 -6.27 -25.94
CA ARG A 3 1.65 -6.50 -24.81
C ARG A 3 2.14 -5.68 -23.63
N ALA A 4 1.31 -4.79 -23.14
CA ALA A 4 1.47 -4.18 -21.82
C ALA A 4 1.35 -5.29 -20.78
N TYR A 5 2.38 -5.46 -19.95
CA TYR A 5 2.33 -6.32 -18.77
C TYR A 5 1.76 -5.52 -17.60
N PRO A 6 0.76 -6.03 -16.89
CA PRO A 6 0.37 -5.47 -15.61
C PRO A 6 1.51 -5.69 -14.62
N ILE A 7 1.74 -4.73 -13.74
CA ILE A 7 2.65 -4.87 -12.59
C ILE A 7 2.12 -6.00 -11.73
N LEU A 8 2.74 -7.16 -11.83
CA LEU A 8 2.42 -8.34 -11.05
C LEU A 8 3.00 -8.13 -9.65
N LEU A 9 2.15 -7.89 -8.67
CA LEU A 9 2.47 -8.17 -7.27
C LEU A 9 2.73 -9.67 -7.16
N ILE A 10 4.00 -10.06 -7.05
CA ILE A 10 4.40 -11.46 -6.87
C ILE A 10 4.05 -11.84 -5.43
N SER A 11 2.87 -12.44 -5.25
CA SER A 11 2.58 -13.27 -4.09
C SER A 11 3.17 -14.65 -4.33
N LEU A 12 4.28 -14.96 -3.69
CA LEU A 12 4.86 -16.30 -3.70
C LEU A 12 4.00 -17.22 -2.85
N LEU A 13 3.14 -18.02 -3.49
CA LEU A 13 2.45 -19.13 -2.86
C LEU A 13 3.40 -20.33 -2.73
N ILE A 14 3.81 -20.63 -1.52
CA ILE A 14 4.43 -21.91 -1.18
C ILE A 14 3.30 -22.91 -0.90
N SER A 15 3.04 -23.82 -1.83
CA SER A 15 2.16 -24.96 -1.64
C SER A 15 2.87 -26.05 -0.81
N SER A 16 2.45 -26.20 0.44
CA SER A 16 2.74 -27.40 1.23
C SER A 16 1.70 -28.48 0.94
N ALA A 17 2.14 -29.60 0.38
CA ALA A 17 1.31 -30.80 0.23
C ALA A 17 1.11 -31.47 1.60
N GLY A 18 -0.08 -31.30 2.15
CA GLY A 18 -0.58 -32.04 3.33
C GLY A 18 -1.59 -33.08 2.91
N SER A 19 -1.33 -34.32 3.25
CA SER A 19 -2.15 -35.50 2.97
C SER A 19 -3.52 -35.40 3.67
N GLY A 20 -4.57 -35.46 2.88
CA GLY A 20 -5.94 -35.37 3.33
C GLY A 20 -6.42 -36.60 4.10
N GLN A 21 -7.03 -36.38 5.25
CA GLN A 21 -8.03 -37.30 5.82
C GLN A 21 -9.41 -36.73 5.55
N ASN A 22 -10.20 -37.57 4.89
CA ASN A 22 -11.56 -37.31 4.44
C ASN A 22 -12.53 -37.37 5.65
N THR A 23 -12.80 -36.22 6.28
CA THR A 23 -13.92 -36.12 7.22
C THR A 23 -15.12 -35.54 6.49
N GLN A 24 -16.13 -36.38 6.26
CA GLN A 24 -17.41 -35.95 5.72
C GLN A 24 -18.05 -34.88 6.62
N LYS A 25 -18.11 -33.67 6.10
CA LYS A 25 -18.89 -32.56 6.66
C LYS A 25 -20.37 -32.90 6.58
N PRO A 26 -21.17 -32.70 7.64
CA PRO A 26 -22.61 -32.92 7.56
C PRO A 26 -23.22 -32.11 6.42
N ALA A 27 -24.05 -32.73 5.61
CA ALA A 27 -24.76 -32.08 4.52
C ALA A 27 -25.66 -30.97 5.06
N THR A 28 -25.32 -29.74 4.80
CA THR A 28 -26.20 -28.58 4.97
C THR A 28 -27.42 -28.76 4.05
N PRO A 29 -28.65 -28.44 4.48
CA PRO A 29 -29.84 -28.58 3.64
C PRO A 29 -29.64 -27.78 2.36
N ASN A 30 -29.88 -28.42 1.22
CA ASN A 30 -29.77 -27.89 -0.12
C ASN A 30 -30.86 -26.81 -0.34
N VAL A 31 -30.65 -25.61 0.19
CA VAL A 31 -31.47 -24.44 -0.17
C VAL A 31 -31.17 -24.18 -1.65
N LYS A 32 -32.14 -24.36 -2.52
CA LYS A 32 -32.06 -23.99 -3.94
C LYS A 32 -31.72 -22.51 -4.03
N THR A 33 -30.46 -22.22 -4.19
CA THR A 33 -29.96 -20.84 -4.35
C THR A 33 -30.28 -20.41 -5.78
N GLU A 34 -31.19 -19.44 -5.92
CA GLU A 34 -31.53 -18.89 -7.23
C GLU A 34 -30.37 -18.04 -7.74
N LYS A 35 -30.08 -18.19 -9.02
CA LYS A 35 -29.05 -17.42 -9.71
C LYS A 35 -29.45 -15.95 -9.85
N CYS A 36 -28.45 -15.09 -9.85
CA CYS A 36 -28.62 -13.64 -9.97
C CYS A 36 -28.34 -13.18 -11.42
N THR A 37 -28.79 -11.99 -11.75
CA THR A 37 -28.46 -11.28 -13.00
C THR A 37 -27.85 -9.94 -12.64
N VAL A 38 -26.77 -9.56 -13.34
CA VAL A 38 -26.14 -8.26 -13.19
C VAL A 38 -26.02 -7.61 -14.58
N ALA A 39 -26.63 -6.46 -14.75
CA ALA A 39 -26.59 -5.71 -16.00
C ALA A 39 -26.34 -4.22 -15.76
N GLY A 40 -25.90 -3.54 -16.79
CA GLY A 40 -25.63 -2.12 -16.70
C GLY A 40 -25.12 -1.53 -18.02
N ILE A 41 -24.65 -0.30 -17.90
CA ILE A 41 -24.11 0.47 -19.03
C ILE A 41 -22.78 1.12 -18.65
N VAL A 42 -21.87 1.18 -19.61
CA VAL A 42 -20.59 1.88 -19.51
C VAL A 42 -20.63 3.11 -20.40
N VAL A 43 -20.41 4.28 -19.83
CA VAL A 43 -20.46 5.56 -20.54
C VAL A 43 -19.22 6.40 -20.23
N ARG A 44 -18.94 7.39 -21.07
CA ARG A 44 -17.89 8.38 -20.86
C ARG A 44 -18.27 9.34 -19.73
N LYS A 45 -17.35 9.59 -18.82
CA LYS A 45 -17.52 10.60 -17.75
C LYS A 45 -17.62 12.00 -18.36
N GLY A 46 -18.60 12.78 -17.88
CA GLY A 46 -18.90 14.11 -18.43
C GLY A 46 -19.88 14.12 -19.60
N GLY A 47 -20.36 12.93 -20.01
CA GLY A 47 -21.37 12.77 -21.07
C GLY A 47 -22.19 11.50 -20.87
N SER A 48 -22.94 11.13 -21.89
CA SER A 48 -23.71 9.88 -21.97
C SER A 48 -23.25 8.98 -23.12
N ASP A 49 -22.12 9.30 -23.76
CA ASP A 49 -21.59 8.53 -24.88
C ASP A 49 -21.27 7.10 -24.44
N PRO A 50 -21.87 6.07 -25.05
CA PRO A 50 -21.62 4.69 -24.67
C PRO A 50 -20.20 4.25 -25.04
N ILE A 51 -19.59 3.46 -24.17
CA ILE A 51 -18.27 2.87 -24.42
C ILE A 51 -18.47 1.41 -24.82
N HIS A 52 -18.20 1.11 -26.07
CA HIS A 52 -18.22 -0.25 -26.61
C HIS A 52 -16.88 -0.97 -26.41
N PHE A 53 -16.93 -2.30 -26.36
CA PHE A 53 -15.76 -3.16 -26.09
C PHE A 53 -15.03 -2.84 -24.78
N ALA A 54 -15.72 -2.31 -23.78
CA ALA A 54 -15.19 -2.27 -22.43
C ALA A 54 -15.29 -3.67 -21.80
N HIS A 55 -14.22 -4.10 -21.15
CA HIS A 55 -14.20 -5.35 -20.42
C HIS A 55 -14.77 -5.12 -19.03
N VAL A 56 -15.83 -5.83 -18.69
CA VAL A 56 -16.43 -5.83 -17.36
C VAL A 56 -16.08 -7.16 -16.69
N THR A 57 -15.45 -7.08 -15.52
CA THR A 57 -15.06 -8.24 -14.73
C THR A 57 -15.83 -8.22 -13.41
N LEU A 58 -16.43 -9.36 -13.07
CA LEU A 58 -17.13 -9.61 -11.82
C LEU A 58 -16.31 -10.63 -11.03
N THR A 59 -15.52 -10.19 -10.05
CA THR A 59 -14.64 -11.03 -9.24
C THR A 59 -15.28 -11.31 -7.89
N ASN A 60 -15.34 -12.57 -7.46
CA ASN A 60 -15.84 -12.95 -6.14
C ASN A 60 -14.91 -12.38 -5.05
N ASP A 61 -15.47 -11.73 -4.03
CA ASP A 61 -14.67 -11.05 -2.99
C ASP A 61 -13.99 -12.04 -2.04
N GLY A 62 -14.51 -13.27 -1.91
CA GLY A 62 -13.91 -14.35 -1.10
C GLY A 62 -13.00 -15.29 -1.89
N ASP A 63 -13.01 -15.24 -3.23
CA ASP A 63 -12.23 -16.13 -4.08
C ASP A 63 -11.88 -15.42 -5.41
N GLU A 64 -10.75 -14.72 -5.42
CA GLU A 64 -10.31 -13.94 -6.58
C GLU A 64 -10.10 -14.78 -7.86
N GLN A 65 -9.95 -16.10 -7.74
CA GLN A 65 -9.84 -17.00 -8.89
C GLN A 65 -11.19 -17.21 -9.59
N LYS A 66 -12.31 -16.91 -8.92
CA LYS A 66 -13.65 -16.98 -9.49
C LYS A 66 -14.07 -15.63 -10.06
N SER A 67 -13.79 -15.43 -11.33
CA SER A 67 -14.16 -14.23 -12.06
C SER A 67 -15.04 -14.53 -13.25
N LEU A 68 -16.07 -13.71 -13.48
CA LEU A 68 -16.90 -13.71 -14.67
C LEU A 68 -16.55 -12.49 -15.53
N HIS A 69 -16.60 -12.65 -16.84
CA HIS A 69 -16.22 -11.60 -17.77
C HIS A 69 -17.34 -11.33 -18.79
N ALA A 70 -17.56 -10.07 -19.08
CA ALA A 70 -18.45 -9.61 -20.15
C ALA A 70 -17.79 -8.48 -20.92
N MET A 71 -18.25 -8.24 -22.13
CA MET A 71 -17.83 -7.11 -22.96
C MET A 71 -19.05 -6.26 -23.29
N THR A 72 -18.89 -4.93 -23.25
CA THR A 72 -19.99 -4.02 -23.61
C THR A 72 -20.28 -4.09 -25.10
N ALA A 73 -21.56 -4.09 -25.44
CA ALA A 73 -22.08 -4.00 -26.82
C ALA A 73 -21.91 -2.56 -27.39
N ALA A 74 -22.36 -2.34 -28.62
CA ALA A 74 -22.26 -1.04 -29.30
C ALA A 74 -22.96 0.12 -28.55
N ASP A 75 -24.00 -0.21 -27.81
CA ASP A 75 -24.76 0.74 -26.95
C ASP A 75 -24.17 0.89 -25.54
N GLY A 76 -22.99 0.31 -25.29
CA GLY A 76 -22.32 0.33 -23.99
C GLY A 76 -22.90 -0.60 -22.94
N ARG A 77 -23.91 -1.42 -23.27
CA ARG A 77 -24.56 -2.32 -22.31
C ARG A 77 -23.79 -3.62 -22.13
N PHE A 78 -23.88 -4.18 -20.90
CA PHE A 78 -23.36 -5.50 -20.56
C PHE A 78 -24.37 -6.26 -19.70
N THR A 79 -24.26 -7.58 -19.67
CA THR A 79 -25.11 -8.44 -18.84
C THR A 79 -24.37 -9.71 -18.45
N PHE A 80 -24.40 -10.03 -17.16
CA PHE A 80 -24.05 -11.34 -16.61
C PHE A 80 -25.33 -12.08 -16.24
N LYS A 81 -25.44 -13.33 -16.69
CA LYS A 81 -26.54 -14.23 -16.34
C LYS A 81 -26.02 -15.37 -15.45
N ASP A 82 -26.90 -15.95 -14.68
CA ASP A 82 -26.62 -17.13 -13.86
C ASP A 82 -25.48 -16.92 -12.83
N VAL A 83 -25.35 -15.69 -12.31
CA VAL A 83 -24.36 -15.34 -11.29
C VAL A 83 -24.74 -15.98 -9.95
N PRO A 84 -23.85 -16.73 -9.28
CA PRO A 84 -24.13 -17.22 -7.92
C PRO A 84 -24.34 -16.05 -6.95
N PRO A 85 -25.22 -16.20 -5.93
CA PRO A 85 -25.32 -15.18 -4.88
C PRO A 85 -24.05 -15.17 -4.04
N ASP A 86 -23.44 -14.00 -3.92
CA ASP A 86 -22.23 -13.74 -3.13
C ASP A 86 -21.91 -12.24 -3.16
N ASP A 87 -20.79 -11.84 -2.55
CA ASP A 87 -20.21 -10.50 -2.69
C ASP A 87 -19.21 -10.47 -3.84
N TYR A 88 -19.35 -9.46 -4.70
CA TYR A 88 -18.52 -9.32 -5.90
C TYR A 88 -17.91 -7.93 -6.03
N ARG A 89 -16.68 -7.88 -6.52
CA ARG A 89 -16.08 -6.65 -7.06
C ARG A 89 -16.36 -6.57 -8.55
N VAL A 90 -16.89 -5.43 -8.99
CA VAL A 90 -17.14 -5.16 -10.41
C VAL A 90 -16.16 -4.13 -10.89
N THR A 91 -15.34 -4.49 -11.87
CA THR A 91 -14.33 -3.59 -12.47
C THR A 91 -14.53 -3.50 -13.97
N VAL A 92 -14.41 -2.30 -14.51
CA VAL A 92 -14.49 -2.02 -15.95
C VAL A 92 -13.16 -1.46 -16.43
N THR A 93 -12.65 -2.05 -17.51
CA THR A 93 -11.40 -1.60 -18.15
C THR A 93 -11.60 -1.37 -19.65
N ARG A 94 -10.92 -0.36 -20.18
CA ARG A 94 -10.89 -0.03 -21.62
C ARG A 94 -9.63 0.76 -21.93
N ASN A 95 -8.93 0.43 -23.01
CA ASN A 95 -7.76 1.19 -23.45
C ASN A 95 -8.12 2.65 -23.70
N GLY A 96 -7.29 3.57 -23.20
CA GLY A 96 -7.52 5.02 -23.26
C GLY A 96 -8.49 5.55 -22.20
N TYR A 97 -8.89 4.71 -21.27
CA TYR A 97 -9.70 5.09 -20.10
C TYR A 97 -9.09 4.55 -18.82
N VAL A 98 -9.28 5.28 -17.77
CA VAL A 98 -8.91 4.83 -16.42
C VAL A 98 -9.85 3.71 -16.00
N SER A 99 -9.31 2.66 -15.38
CA SER A 99 -10.10 1.57 -14.81
C SER A 99 -11.09 2.11 -13.79
N GLU A 100 -12.33 1.63 -13.83
CA GLU A 100 -13.42 2.05 -12.95
C GLU A 100 -13.95 0.86 -12.16
N SER A 101 -14.12 1.02 -10.85
CA SER A 101 -14.70 0.01 -9.97
C SER A 101 -16.07 0.45 -9.44
N TYR A 102 -16.96 -0.50 -9.21
CA TYR A 102 -18.28 -0.22 -8.65
C TYR A 102 -18.16 0.52 -7.30
N GLY A 103 -18.85 1.65 -7.19
CA GLY A 103 -18.81 2.48 -5.98
C GLY A 103 -17.51 3.24 -5.76
N ALA A 104 -16.53 3.17 -6.67
CA ALA A 104 -15.33 4.00 -6.60
C ALA A 104 -15.68 5.49 -6.76
N ARG A 105 -15.05 6.36 -5.99
CA ARG A 105 -15.19 7.81 -6.11
C ARG A 105 -14.04 8.45 -6.87
N ARG A 106 -12.89 7.81 -6.82
CA ARG A 106 -11.65 8.25 -7.46
C ARG A 106 -11.10 7.14 -8.36
N PRO A 107 -10.34 7.52 -9.37
CA PRO A 107 -9.53 6.57 -10.09
C PRO A 107 -8.64 5.77 -9.13
N MET A 108 -8.49 4.48 -9.40
CA MET A 108 -7.71 3.52 -8.60
C MET A 108 -8.28 3.17 -7.20
N ASP A 109 -9.40 3.74 -6.78
CA ASP A 109 -10.09 3.25 -5.59
C ASP A 109 -10.55 1.80 -5.78
N PRO A 110 -10.44 0.94 -4.76
CA PRO A 110 -10.83 -0.47 -4.88
C PRO A 110 -12.35 -0.66 -5.09
N GLY A 111 -13.14 0.40 -4.91
CA GLY A 111 -14.59 0.36 -5.00
C GLY A 111 -15.27 -0.29 -3.81
N LEU A 112 -16.54 -0.62 -3.98
CA LEU A 112 -17.37 -1.30 -2.98
C LEU A 112 -17.77 -2.68 -3.48
N PRO A 113 -18.00 -3.65 -2.58
CA PRO A 113 -18.57 -4.93 -2.98
C PRO A 113 -20.03 -4.75 -3.42
N LEU A 114 -20.40 -5.46 -4.47
CA LEU A 114 -21.78 -5.64 -4.92
C LEU A 114 -22.34 -6.92 -4.31
N THR A 115 -23.19 -6.78 -3.29
CA THR A 115 -23.84 -7.93 -2.64
C THR A 115 -25.00 -8.45 -3.46
N LEU A 116 -24.93 -9.70 -3.89
CA LEU A 116 -25.97 -10.41 -4.61
C LEU A 116 -26.63 -11.47 -3.71
N SER A 117 -27.82 -11.16 -3.18
CA SER A 117 -28.66 -12.13 -2.49
C SER A 117 -29.31 -13.10 -3.50
N SER A 118 -29.72 -14.30 -3.07
CA SER A 118 -30.37 -15.29 -3.92
C SER A 118 -31.52 -14.71 -4.76
N GLY A 119 -31.45 -14.92 -6.08
CA GLY A 119 -32.44 -14.43 -7.06
C GLY A 119 -32.40 -12.92 -7.32
N LYS A 120 -31.40 -12.20 -6.85
CA LYS A 120 -31.32 -10.75 -7.06
C LYS A 120 -31.04 -10.38 -8.52
N HIS A 121 -31.80 -9.42 -9.02
CA HIS A 121 -31.59 -8.79 -10.32
C HIS A 121 -31.07 -7.35 -10.10
N VAL A 122 -29.96 -7.01 -10.74
CA VAL A 122 -29.36 -5.67 -10.73
C VAL A 122 -29.23 -5.25 -12.18
N ASP A 123 -30.05 -4.30 -12.64
CA ASP A 123 -30.17 -3.94 -14.06
C ASP A 123 -29.72 -2.50 -14.35
N ASP A 124 -29.33 -1.74 -13.34
CA ASP A 124 -29.12 -0.29 -13.40
C ASP A 124 -27.69 0.17 -13.07
N LEU A 125 -26.70 -0.72 -13.19
CA LEU A 125 -25.32 -0.32 -12.94
C LEU A 125 -24.85 0.66 -14.02
N ILE A 126 -24.31 1.78 -13.58
CA ILE A 126 -23.75 2.80 -14.49
C ILE A 126 -22.27 3.01 -14.12
N PHE A 127 -21.39 2.69 -15.05
CA PHE A 127 -19.97 3.00 -14.95
C PHE A 127 -19.63 4.22 -15.82
N ARG A 128 -19.00 5.24 -15.21
CA ARG A 128 -18.61 6.48 -15.87
C ARG A 128 -17.10 6.56 -15.99
N MET A 129 -16.56 5.98 -17.07
CA MET A 129 -15.12 5.89 -17.27
C MET A 129 -14.51 7.26 -17.60
N THR A 130 -13.47 7.59 -16.88
CA THR A 130 -12.68 8.81 -17.11
C THR A 130 -11.68 8.56 -18.24
N PRO A 131 -11.62 9.43 -19.29
CA PRO A 131 -10.56 9.34 -20.27
C PRO A 131 -9.18 9.44 -19.63
N ALA A 132 -8.29 8.53 -19.98
CA ALA A 132 -6.94 8.51 -19.47
C ALA A 132 -6.08 9.59 -20.15
N ALA A 133 -5.14 10.13 -19.40
CA ALA A 133 -4.22 11.13 -19.91
C ALA A 133 -2.93 10.50 -20.45
N ILE A 134 -2.19 11.30 -21.20
CA ILE A 134 -0.93 10.95 -21.83
C ILE A 134 0.09 12.05 -21.51
N ILE A 135 1.31 11.64 -21.16
CA ILE A 135 2.47 12.54 -21.04
C ILE A 135 3.53 12.07 -22.01
N THR A 136 4.08 13.01 -22.79
CA THR A 136 5.16 12.76 -23.75
C THR A 136 6.27 13.77 -23.60
N GLY A 137 7.47 13.39 -23.96
CA GLY A 137 8.64 14.24 -23.98
C GLY A 137 9.88 13.52 -24.45
N HIS A 138 11.02 14.15 -24.27
CA HIS A 138 12.33 13.64 -24.64
C HIS A 138 13.25 13.61 -23.42
N VAL A 139 14.15 12.66 -23.41
CA VAL A 139 15.27 12.64 -22.48
C VAL A 139 16.55 12.83 -23.29
N ARG A 140 17.33 13.84 -22.95
CA ARG A 140 18.57 14.22 -23.62
C ARG A 140 19.67 14.41 -22.59
N ASP A 141 20.90 14.33 -23.05
CA ASP A 141 22.06 14.72 -22.25
C ASP A 141 22.27 16.27 -22.24
N GLU A 142 23.34 16.73 -21.63
CA GLU A 142 23.71 18.16 -21.59
C GLU A 142 24.08 18.75 -22.95
N ASN A 143 24.47 17.92 -23.92
CA ASN A 143 24.81 18.33 -25.29
C ASN A 143 23.57 18.31 -26.20
N GLY A 144 22.41 17.89 -25.71
CA GLY A 144 21.18 17.76 -26.47
C GLY A 144 21.06 16.43 -27.24
N GLU A 145 22.00 15.49 -27.03
CA GLU A 145 21.92 14.16 -27.65
C GLU A 145 20.85 13.31 -26.97
N ALA A 146 20.18 12.51 -27.77
CA ALA A 146 19.12 11.63 -27.30
C ALA A 146 19.68 10.54 -26.36
N LEU A 147 19.00 10.28 -25.24
CA LEU A 147 19.33 9.23 -24.31
C LEU A 147 18.35 8.06 -24.45
N PRO A 148 18.70 6.99 -25.21
CA PRO A 148 17.86 5.81 -25.36
C PRO A 148 17.83 4.99 -24.08
N LEU A 149 16.69 4.28 -23.86
CA LEU A 149 16.48 3.37 -22.72
C LEU A 149 16.54 4.07 -21.34
N ALA A 150 16.49 5.39 -21.29
CA ALA A 150 16.28 6.12 -20.05
C ALA A 150 14.85 5.82 -19.56
N GLN A 151 14.73 5.45 -18.30
CA GLN A 151 13.44 5.17 -17.68
C GLN A 151 12.81 6.48 -17.21
N VAL A 152 11.64 6.79 -17.73
CA VAL A 152 10.83 7.90 -17.21
C VAL A 152 9.71 7.33 -16.37
N THR A 153 9.60 7.79 -15.13
CA THR A 153 8.67 7.26 -14.13
C THR A 153 7.74 8.35 -13.62
N VAL A 154 6.45 8.01 -13.57
CA VAL A 154 5.41 8.82 -12.90
C VAL A 154 5.31 8.38 -11.46
N LEU A 155 5.41 9.34 -10.55
CA LEU A 155 5.40 9.12 -9.11
C LEU A 155 4.21 9.84 -8.48
N VAL A 156 3.54 9.18 -7.55
CA VAL A 156 2.53 9.78 -6.68
C VAL A 156 3.05 9.76 -5.25
N ALA A 157 2.81 10.82 -4.51
CA ALA A 157 3.11 10.84 -3.09
C ALA A 157 1.91 10.34 -2.31
N PHE A 158 2.02 9.19 -1.66
CA PHE A 158 1.04 8.64 -0.73
C PHE A 158 1.53 8.76 0.70
N PHE A 159 0.59 8.78 1.64
CA PHE A 159 0.92 8.58 3.04
C PHE A 159 1.01 7.09 3.32
N VAL A 160 2.18 6.65 3.73
CA VAL A 160 2.43 5.28 4.19
C VAL A 160 2.89 5.38 5.64
N GLN A 161 2.08 4.89 6.55
CA GLN A 161 2.36 4.91 8.00
C GLN A 161 2.76 6.30 8.54
N GLY A 162 2.07 7.35 8.08
CA GLY A 162 2.30 8.73 8.50
C GLY A 162 3.51 9.42 7.83
N LYS A 163 4.22 8.75 6.94
CA LYS A 163 5.29 9.33 6.10
C LYS A 163 4.84 9.51 4.67
N ARG A 164 5.18 10.63 4.08
CA ARG A 164 4.94 10.88 2.67
C ARG A 164 5.92 10.06 1.84
N THR A 165 5.41 9.14 1.02
CA THR A 165 6.22 8.19 0.25
C THR A 165 5.91 8.31 -1.23
N LEU A 166 6.94 8.42 -2.05
CA LEU A 166 6.81 8.42 -3.52
C LEU A 166 6.70 7.00 -4.03
N VAL A 167 5.56 6.71 -4.66
CA VAL A 167 5.26 5.40 -5.23
C VAL A 167 5.18 5.52 -6.75
N PRO A 168 5.89 4.67 -7.51
CA PRO A 168 5.78 4.64 -8.95
C PRO A 168 4.42 4.06 -9.38
N VAL A 169 3.72 4.77 -10.28
CA VAL A 169 2.42 4.35 -10.80
C VAL A 169 2.45 4.00 -12.29
N SER A 170 3.40 4.54 -13.03
CA SER A 170 3.62 4.22 -14.44
C SER A 170 5.05 4.52 -14.83
N SER A 171 5.56 3.81 -15.81
CA SER A 171 6.89 4.07 -16.34
C SER A 171 7.00 3.70 -17.83
N SER A 172 7.94 4.34 -18.53
CA SER A 172 8.22 4.10 -19.93
C SER A 172 9.70 4.31 -20.21
N ALA A 173 10.33 3.41 -20.96
CA ALA A 173 11.67 3.63 -21.45
C ALA A 173 11.65 4.51 -22.71
N THR A 174 12.68 5.33 -22.89
CA THR A 174 12.87 6.11 -24.12
C THR A 174 13.29 5.22 -25.29
N ASN A 175 12.84 5.61 -26.49
CA ASN A 175 13.29 4.99 -27.74
C ASN A 175 14.69 5.50 -28.18
N ASP A 176 15.12 5.13 -29.37
CA ASP A 176 16.41 5.53 -29.97
C ASP A 176 16.56 7.05 -30.20
N ARG A 177 15.45 7.80 -30.19
CA ARG A 177 15.44 9.26 -30.29
C ARG A 177 15.31 9.96 -28.96
N GLY A 178 15.35 9.21 -27.85
CA GLY A 178 15.10 9.72 -26.51
C GLY A 178 13.64 10.06 -26.25
N GLU A 179 12.69 9.66 -27.12
CA GLU A 179 11.26 9.94 -26.96
C GLU A 179 10.64 8.94 -25.99
N TYR A 180 9.76 9.42 -25.11
CA TYR A 180 8.97 8.58 -24.22
C TYR A 180 7.48 8.92 -24.29
N ARG A 181 6.65 7.95 -23.92
CA ARG A 181 5.21 8.11 -23.83
C ARG A 181 4.67 7.33 -22.64
N LEU A 182 4.14 8.06 -21.67
CA LEU A 182 3.39 7.56 -20.53
C LEU A 182 1.91 7.69 -20.85
N PHE A 183 1.16 6.62 -20.72
CA PHE A 183 -0.25 6.55 -21.09
C PHE A 183 -1.07 5.85 -20.00
N ASP A 184 -2.40 5.84 -20.18
CA ASP A 184 -3.36 5.30 -19.20
C ASP A 184 -3.25 5.96 -17.81
N LEU A 185 -2.84 7.24 -17.79
CA LEU A 185 -2.67 7.99 -16.56
C LEU A 185 -4.01 8.51 -16.04
N PRO A 186 -4.37 8.20 -14.78
CA PRO A 186 -5.49 8.86 -14.12
C PRO A 186 -5.28 10.38 -14.00
N PRO A 187 -6.33 11.18 -13.94
CA PRO A 187 -6.19 12.59 -13.56
C PRO A 187 -5.69 12.68 -12.12
N GLY A 188 -4.75 13.60 -11.88
CA GLY A 188 -4.11 13.75 -10.58
C GLY A 188 -2.90 14.65 -10.57
N LYS A 189 -2.19 14.66 -9.45
CA LYS A 189 -0.94 15.40 -9.26
C LYS A 189 0.22 14.42 -9.21
N TYR A 190 1.19 14.62 -10.07
CA TYR A 190 2.32 13.70 -10.24
C TYR A 190 3.65 14.40 -10.13
N LEU A 191 4.67 13.67 -9.71
CA LEU A 191 6.06 14.00 -9.98
C LEU A 191 6.56 13.11 -11.12
N LEU A 192 7.47 13.61 -11.92
CA LEU A 192 8.14 12.85 -12.96
C LEU A 192 9.63 12.72 -12.62
N SER A 193 10.19 11.55 -12.87
CA SER A 193 11.64 11.34 -12.78
C SER A 193 12.16 10.63 -14.04
N ALA A 194 13.42 10.87 -14.39
CA ALA A 194 14.12 10.19 -15.48
C ALA A 194 15.51 9.74 -15.02
N GLY A 195 15.92 8.55 -15.44
CA GLY A 195 17.22 7.97 -15.09
C GLY A 195 17.38 6.55 -15.63
N TYR A 196 18.46 5.87 -15.28
CA TYR A 196 18.75 4.50 -15.74
C TYR A 196 18.61 3.44 -14.64
N GLU A 197 18.22 3.81 -13.44
CA GLU A 197 18.47 3.04 -12.22
C GLU A 197 17.51 1.87 -11.98
N MET A 198 16.24 2.06 -12.29
CA MET A 198 15.21 1.06 -11.95
C MET A 198 15.39 -0.29 -12.69
N LEU A 199 15.95 -0.27 -13.90
CA LEU A 199 16.15 -1.48 -14.68
C LEU A 199 17.38 -2.28 -14.23
N SER A 200 18.40 -1.61 -13.70
CA SER A 200 19.61 -2.28 -13.20
C SER A 200 19.37 -2.95 -11.85
N SER A 201 18.55 -2.38 -10.97
CA SER A 201 18.25 -2.94 -9.66
C SER A 201 17.38 -4.21 -9.71
N MET A 202 16.58 -4.38 -10.77
CA MET A 202 15.72 -5.56 -10.93
C MET A 202 16.36 -6.70 -11.73
N GLY A 203 17.62 -6.58 -12.14
CA GLY A 203 18.30 -7.61 -12.95
C GLY A 203 17.65 -7.89 -14.31
N MET A 204 16.76 -7.01 -14.79
CA MET A 204 15.99 -7.20 -16.01
C MET A 204 16.74 -6.78 -17.29
N LEU A 205 17.92 -6.17 -17.14
CA LEU A 205 18.76 -5.84 -18.29
C LEU A 205 19.77 -6.95 -18.55
N THR A 206 19.57 -7.69 -19.63
CA THR A 206 20.62 -8.56 -20.16
C THR A 206 21.78 -7.71 -20.67
N ALA A 207 23.00 -8.24 -20.56
CA ALA A 207 24.25 -7.55 -20.94
C ALA A 207 24.27 -6.94 -22.36
N THR A 208 23.36 -7.35 -23.24
CA THR A 208 23.24 -6.87 -24.63
C THR A 208 22.64 -5.44 -24.74
N VAL A 209 21.90 -5.00 -23.71
CA VAL A 209 21.29 -3.66 -23.67
C VAL A 209 22.25 -2.62 -23.08
N LEU A 210 23.32 -3.05 -22.47
CA LEU A 210 24.36 -2.22 -21.85
C LEU A 210 25.41 -1.74 -22.88
N ARG A 211 24.97 -1.14 -23.99
CA ARG A 211 25.92 -0.35 -24.77
C ARG A 211 26.44 0.80 -23.92
N SER A 212 27.75 0.75 -23.68
CA SER A 212 28.56 1.71 -22.94
C SER A 212 28.05 2.06 -21.53
N ARG A 213 28.49 1.27 -20.55
CA ARG A 213 28.40 1.61 -19.12
C ARG A 213 29.00 3.02 -18.87
N GLU A 214 30.05 3.36 -19.58
CA GLU A 214 30.78 4.64 -19.50
C GLU A 214 29.92 5.86 -19.89
N GLU A 215 29.01 5.74 -20.86
CA GLU A 215 28.15 6.86 -21.27
C GLU A 215 27.00 7.16 -20.29
N ARG A 216 26.77 6.28 -19.32
CA ARG A 216 25.71 6.43 -18.29
C ARG A 216 26.28 6.77 -16.93
N GLU A 217 27.61 6.68 -16.79
CA GLU A 217 28.27 7.02 -15.54
C GLU A 217 28.05 8.49 -15.20
N GLY A 218 27.54 8.71 -14.01
CA GLY A 218 27.31 10.06 -13.50
C GLY A 218 25.98 10.71 -13.85
N LEU A 219 25.03 9.98 -14.45
CA LEU A 219 23.68 10.50 -14.71
C LEU A 219 22.71 10.04 -13.60
N PRO A 220 22.56 10.79 -12.50
CA PRO A 220 21.66 10.42 -11.41
C PRO A 220 20.21 10.60 -11.81
N THR A 221 19.29 9.96 -11.05
CA THR A 221 17.85 10.17 -11.19
C THR A 221 17.53 11.66 -11.06
N THR A 222 16.95 12.21 -12.12
CA THR A 222 16.59 13.62 -12.23
C THR A 222 15.07 13.75 -12.18
N TYR A 223 14.57 14.59 -11.28
CA TYR A 223 13.16 14.93 -11.18
C TYR A 223 12.86 16.19 -12.01
N TYR A 224 11.67 16.20 -12.62
CA TYR A 224 11.26 17.33 -13.44
C TYR A 224 11.13 18.63 -12.60
N PRO A 225 11.60 19.79 -13.09
CA PRO A 225 12.17 20.05 -14.42
C PRO A 225 13.69 19.85 -14.54
N GLY A 226 14.41 19.31 -13.54
CA GLY A 226 15.87 19.14 -13.62
C GLY A 226 16.56 19.14 -12.26
N THR A 227 15.88 18.76 -11.19
CA THR A 227 16.46 18.66 -9.84
C THR A 227 16.77 17.21 -9.47
N TYR A 228 17.74 17.03 -8.57
CA TYR A 228 18.03 15.72 -7.98
C TYR A 228 17.29 15.49 -6.66
N ASP A 229 16.68 16.53 -6.08
CA ASP A 229 15.90 16.46 -4.86
C ASP A 229 14.40 16.40 -5.18
N PRO A 230 13.71 15.30 -4.85
CA PRO A 230 12.27 15.19 -5.11
C PRO A 230 11.41 16.23 -4.36
N LEU A 231 11.92 16.82 -3.27
CA LEU A 231 11.22 17.91 -2.57
C LEU A 231 11.19 19.22 -3.37
N GLN A 232 12.10 19.38 -4.33
CA GLN A 232 12.19 20.55 -5.23
C GLN A 232 11.56 20.28 -6.60
N ALA A 233 11.04 19.08 -6.82
CA ALA A 233 10.43 18.69 -8.09
C ALA A 233 9.12 19.45 -8.32
N ALA A 234 8.87 19.81 -9.58
CA ALA A 234 7.61 20.42 -9.98
C ALA A 234 6.49 19.38 -10.05
N THR A 235 5.35 19.73 -9.48
CA THR A 235 4.13 18.93 -9.59
C THR A 235 3.47 19.13 -10.95
N VAL A 236 3.18 18.06 -11.65
CA VAL A 236 2.45 18.05 -12.92
C VAL A 236 0.97 17.74 -12.65
N ASN A 237 0.10 18.70 -12.94
CA ASN A 237 -1.33 18.50 -12.87
C ASN A 237 -1.84 17.85 -14.16
N VAL A 238 -2.49 16.72 -14.05
CA VAL A 238 -3.01 15.93 -15.15
C VAL A 238 -4.53 15.95 -15.11
N GLU A 239 -5.15 16.56 -16.12
CA GLU A 239 -6.60 16.61 -16.29
C GLU A 239 -7.12 15.38 -17.05
N PRO A 240 -8.43 15.03 -16.94
CA PRO A 240 -9.02 13.91 -17.66
C PRO A 240 -8.82 14.01 -19.17
N GLY A 241 -8.20 12.99 -19.78
CA GLY A 241 -7.95 12.93 -21.22
C GLY A 241 -6.93 13.92 -21.76
N ALA A 242 -6.15 14.56 -20.88
CA ALA A 242 -5.14 15.51 -21.28
C ALA A 242 -4.00 14.84 -22.06
N GLU A 243 -3.50 15.52 -23.08
CA GLU A 243 -2.21 15.23 -23.72
C GLU A 243 -1.20 16.30 -23.33
N ILE A 244 -0.34 15.97 -22.38
CA ILE A 244 0.73 16.88 -21.93
C ILE A 244 1.97 16.54 -22.74
N ARG A 245 2.43 17.49 -23.53
CA ARG A 245 3.57 17.34 -24.44
C ARG A 245 4.77 18.12 -23.96
N SER A 246 5.96 17.79 -24.49
CA SER A 246 7.21 18.50 -24.22
C SER A 246 7.60 18.53 -22.73
N MET A 247 7.33 17.44 -22.03
CA MET A 247 7.86 17.23 -20.69
C MET A 247 9.29 16.68 -20.79
N ASP A 248 10.21 17.55 -21.23
CA ASP A 248 11.56 17.17 -21.61
C ASP A 248 12.49 17.15 -20.39
N PHE A 249 13.42 16.19 -20.38
CA PHE A 249 14.48 16.08 -19.40
C PHE A 249 15.84 16.32 -20.05
N SER A 250 16.68 17.11 -19.38
CA SER A 250 18.10 17.18 -19.67
C SER A 250 18.86 16.53 -18.50
N LEU A 251 19.31 15.29 -18.70
CA LEU A 251 20.14 14.62 -17.72
C LEU A 251 21.56 15.16 -17.84
N ARG A 252 22.10 15.59 -16.71
CA ARG A 252 23.46 16.14 -16.64
C ARG A 252 24.31 15.26 -15.77
N PRO A 253 25.57 15.03 -16.14
CA PRO A 253 26.51 14.44 -15.23
C PRO A 253 26.59 15.29 -13.97
N SER A 254 26.47 14.66 -12.82
CA SER A 254 26.76 15.28 -11.54
C SER A 254 27.89 14.52 -10.87
N GLY A 255 28.53 15.15 -9.89
CA GLY A 255 29.45 14.41 -9.04
C GLY A 255 28.73 13.21 -8.46
N VAL A 256 29.18 12.02 -8.84
CA VAL A 256 28.69 10.77 -8.26
C VAL A 256 29.81 10.18 -7.41
N PHE A 257 29.39 9.53 -6.35
CA PHE A 257 30.25 9.06 -5.29
C PHE A 257 29.98 7.59 -5.03
N HIS A 258 30.88 6.99 -4.30
CA HIS A 258 30.74 5.62 -3.79
C HIS A 258 30.30 5.64 -2.34
N ILE A 259 29.49 4.66 -1.97
CA ILE A 259 29.23 4.29 -0.57
C ILE A 259 29.82 2.89 -0.39
N ARG A 260 30.90 2.81 0.40
CA ARG A 260 31.60 1.56 0.67
C ARG A 260 31.53 1.19 2.14
N GLY A 261 31.40 -0.10 2.36
CA GLY A 261 31.30 -0.57 3.72
C GLY A 261 31.38 -2.07 3.85
N HIS A 262 30.97 -2.51 5.02
CA HIS A 262 31.02 -3.90 5.41
C HIS A 262 29.73 -4.34 6.08
N VAL A 263 29.22 -5.50 5.68
CA VAL A 263 28.09 -6.17 6.33
C VAL A 263 28.62 -7.30 7.18
N SER A 264 28.39 -7.24 8.47
CA SER A 264 28.80 -8.27 9.44
C SER A 264 27.61 -9.10 9.94
N GLY A 265 27.89 -10.25 10.57
CA GLY A 265 26.85 -11.15 11.06
C GLY A 265 26.08 -11.89 9.98
N LEU A 266 26.71 -12.08 8.82
CA LEU A 266 26.14 -12.84 7.70
C LEU A 266 25.97 -14.32 8.09
N ALA A 267 24.85 -14.91 7.69
CA ALA A 267 24.65 -16.35 7.82
C ALA A 267 25.45 -17.12 6.77
N VAL A 268 25.76 -18.39 7.06
CA VAL A 268 26.40 -19.28 6.08
C VAL A 268 25.48 -19.43 4.86
N GLY A 269 26.00 -19.13 3.68
CA GLY A 269 25.21 -19.13 2.44
C GLY A 269 24.32 -17.90 2.31
N PHE A 270 24.77 -16.76 2.82
CA PHE A 270 24.07 -15.48 2.73
C PHE A 270 23.46 -15.26 1.33
N ASN A 271 22.18 -14.92 1.34
CA ASN A 271 21.43 -14.52 0.16
C ASN A 271 20.76 -13.17 0.44
N GLY A 272 21.35 -12.11 -0.06
CA GLY A 272 20.83 -10.77 0.20
C GLY A 272 21.58 -9.70 -0.56
N ALA A 273 21.24 -8.45 -0.27
CA ALA A 273 21.82 -7.29 -0.93
C ALA A 273 21.87 -6.09 0.02
N VAL A 274 22.68 -5.11 -0.35
CA VAL A 274 22.63 -3.76 0.21
C VAL A 274 21.90 -2.87 -0.78
N MET A 275 20.88 -2.17 -0.30
CA MET A 275 20.03 -1.28 -1.08
C MET A 275 20.20 0.15 -0.57
N LEU A 276 20.14 1.09 -1.48
CA LEU A 276 20.13 2.52 -1.17
C LEU A 276 18.79 3.11 -1.58
N ARG A 277 18.08 3.67 -0.62
CA ARG A 277 16.79 4.34 -0.83
C ARG A 277 16.95 5.82 -0.59
N LYS A 278 16.53 6.62 -1.56
CA LYS A 278 16.51 8.07 -1.38
C LYS A 278 15.40 8.45 -0.41
N GLY A 279 15.74 9.27 0.57
CA GLY A 279 14.75 9.65 1.55
C GLY A 279 15.27 10.62 2.59
N SER A 280 14.33 11.37 3.10
CA SER A 280 14.49 12.25 4.25
C SER A 280 13.38 11.94 5.27
N SER A 281 13.41 12.60 6.42
CA SER A 281 12.32 12.53 7.40
C SER A 281 10.96 13.01 6.85
N ARG A 282 10.95 13.77 5.74
CA ARG A 282 9.74 14.36 5.14
C ARG A 282 9.20 13.59 3.94
N LEU A 283 10.08 12.96 3.17
CA LEU A 283 9.72 12.26 1.95
C LEU A 283 10.69 11.12 1.72
N SER A 284 10.18 9.92 1.48
CA SER A 284 10.98 8.76 1.10
C SER A 284 10.52 8.18 -0.24
N ALA A 285 11.41 7.43 -0.91
CA ALA A 285 11.04 6.65 -2.09
C ALA A 285 10.59 5.26 -1.64
N ALA A 286 9.53 4.73 -2.27
CA ALA A 286 9.08 3.35 -1.99
C ALA A 286 10.07 2.31 -2.51
N MET A 287 10.78 2.63 -3.59
CA MET A 287 11.71 1.71 -4.25
C MET A 287 13.17 2.13 -4.00
N PRO A 288 14.11 1.17 -3.90
CA PRO A 288 15.52 1.48 -3.83
C PRO A 288 16.01 2.15 -5.11
N GLU A 289 16.88 3.12 -4.96
CA GLU A 289 17.53 3.83 -6.07
C GLU A 289 18.71 3.02 -6.60
N ARG A 290 19.45 2.35 -5.71
CA ARG A 290 20.60 1.51 -6.02
C ARG A 290 20.56 0.22 -5.24
N THR A 291 21.21 -0.80 -5.79
CA THR A 291 21.41 -2.09 -5.12
C THR A 291 22.81 -2.61 -5.42
N ALA A 292 23.51 -3.04 -4.40
CA ALA A 292 24.81 -3.67 -4.53
C ALA A 292 24.78 -5.08 -3.92
N ALA A 293 25.51 -5.99 -4.55
CA ALA A 293 25.76 -7.30 -3.96
C ALA A 293 26.75 -7.19 -2.80
N VAL A 294 26.54 -7.99 -1.77
CA VAL A 294 27.53 -8.19 -0.69
C VAL A 294 28.48 -9.30 -1.12
N LYS A 295 29.77 -9.07 -1.02
CA LYS A 295 30.77 -10.11 -1.27
C LYS A 295 30.75 -11.13 -0.14
N ASN A 296 30.45 -12.36 -0.47
CA ASN A 296 30.31 -13.45 0.53
C ASN A 296 31.60 -13.81 1.28
N GLU A 297 32.74 -13.46 0.74
CA GLU A 297 34.05 -13.82 1.31
C GLU A 297 34.42 -12.94 2.52
N ASP A 298 34.12 -11.66 2.43
CA ASP A 298 34.54 -10.65 3.41
C ASP A 298 33.42 -9.69 3.83
N GLY A 299 32.19 -9.85 3.31
CA GLY A 299 31.05 -9.00 3.65
C GLY A 299 31.12 -7.58 3.09
N THR A 300 32.10 -7.25 2.25
CA THR A 300 32.23 -5.90 1.69
C THR A 300 31.17 -5.61 0.63
N PHE A 301 30.79 -4.35 0.54
CA PHE A 301 29.94 -3.84 -0.52
C PHE A 301 30.46 -2.51 -1.06
N ASP A 302 30.10 -2.20 -2.29
CA ASP A 302 30.37 -0.92 -2.95
C ASP A 302 29.14 -0.54 -3.77
N ILE A 303 28.48 0.56 -3.38
CA ILE A 303 27.38 1.18 -4.13
C ILE A 303 28.01 2.34 -4.89
N ASP A 304 28.08 2.20 -6.19
CA ASP A 304 28.63 3.20 -7.09
C ASP A 304 27.56 4.19 -7.58
N GLN A 305 28.00 5.29 -8.18
CA GLN A 305 27.17 6.28 -8.88
C GLN A 305 26.06 6.91 -8.03
N VAL A 306 26.37 7.18 -6.78
CA VAL A 306 25.44 7.82 -5.86
C VAL A 306 25.58 9.34 -5.94
N ALA A 307 24.49 10.04 -6.27
CA ALA A 307 24.48 11.50 -6.24
C ALA A 307 24.53 12.04 -4.81
N SER A 308 24.90 13.31 -4.65
CA SER A 308 24.77 14.00 -3.36
C SER A 308 23.31 13.98 -2.88
N GLY A 309 23.10 13.75 -1.59
CA GLY A 309 21.76 13.71 -0.99
C GLY A 309 21.68 12.91 0.29
N SER A 310 20.48 12.88 0.84
CA SER A 310 20.13 12.09 2.02
C SER A 310 19.56 10.74 1.59
N TYR A 311 20.08 9.69 2.17
CA TYR A 311 19.70 8.32 1.83
C TYR A 311 19.51 7.48 3.09
N GLU A 312 18.82 6.38 2.91
CA GLU A 312 18.79 5.26 3.84
C GLU A 312 19.44 4.05 3.17
N ILE A 313 20.49 3.55 3.78
CA ILE A 313 21.15 2.31 3.35
C ILE A 313 20.57 1.14 4.13
N ILE A 314 20.21 0.08 3.41
CA ILE A 314 19.48 -1.05 3.93
C ILE A 314 20.20 -2.32 3.49
N ALA A 315 20.70 -3.11 4.43
CA ALA A 315 21.10 -4.47 4.14
C ALA A 315 19.93 -5.40 4.44
N ILE A 316 19.64 -6.29 3.51
CA ILE A 316 18.60 -7.30 3.63
C ILE A 316 19.18 -8.69 3.38
N GLU A 317 18.83 -9.64 4.22
CA GLU A 317 19.08 -11.07 4.03
C GLU A 317 17.75 -11.79 3.86
N PHE A 318 17.58 -12.46 2.72
CA PHE A 318 16.41 -13.27 2.43
C PHE A 318 16.54 -14.65 3.08
N ALA A 319 16.20 -14.76 4.35
CA ALA A 319 16.10 -16.02 5.06
C ALA A 319 14.79 -16.74 4.70
N ARG A 320 14.74 -18.08 4.85
CA ARG A 320 13.56 -18.87 4.52
C ARG A 320 12.37 -18.57 5.45
N ASP A 321 12.66 -18.28 6.72
CA ASP A 321 11.59 -18.13 7.74
C ASP A 321 11.26 -16.66 7.99
N THR A 322 12.25 -15.82 8.23
CA THR A 322 12.05 -14.38 8.46
C THR A 322 13.26 -13.62 7.91
N PRO A 323 13.08 -12.74 6.94
CA PRO A 323 14.16 -11.88 6.45
C PRO A 323 14.72 -11.02 7.58
N ARG A 324 16.04 -10.82 7.56
CA ARG A 324 16.69 -9.88 8.46
C ARG A 324 17.00 -8.61 7.70
N MET A 325 16.77 -7.49 8.34
CA MET A 325 17.12 -6.18 7.80
C MET A 325 17.89 -5.38 8.83
N VAL A 326 18.83 -4.59 8.34
CA VAL A 326 19.47 -3.52 9.09
C VAL A 326 19.48 -2.28 8.22
N HIS A 327 19.11 -1.16 8.77
CA HIS A 327 19.05 0.11 8.05
C HIS A 327 19.76 1.22 8.81
N ARG A 328 20.31 2.18 8.07
CA ARG A 328 21.05 3.31 8.61
C ARG A 328 20.90 4.52 7.70
N PRO A 329 20.65 5.72 8.22
CA PRO A 329 20.73 6.94 7.43
C PRO A 329 22.19 7.20 7.01
N VAL A 330 22.37 7.69 5.78
CA VAL A 330 23.65 8.08 5.22
C VAL A 330 23.50 9.37 4.41
N GLU A 331 24.41 10.31 4.62
CA GLU A 331 24.48 11.55 3.88
C GLU A 331 25.65 11.48 2.90
N VAL A 332 25.38 11.72 1.63
CA VAL A 332 26.38 11.80 0.57
C VAL A 332 26.57 13.28 0.22
N GLY A 333 27.72 13.83 0.59
CA GLY A 333 28.09 15.21 0.29
C GLY A 333 28.83 15.33 -1.05
N GLY A 334 30.04 15.87 -1.01
CA GLY A 334 30.91 16.07 -2.18
C GLY A 334 32.08 15.06 -2.29
N ALA A 335 32.01 13.91 -1.62
CA ALA A 335 33.06 12.88 -1.61
C ALA A 335 32.46 11.48 -1.37
N ASP A 336 33.25 10.44 -1.66
CA ASP A 336 32.94 9.06 -1.33
C ASP A 336 32.68 8.92 0.18
N VAL A 337 31.76 8.02 0.53
CA VAL A 337 31.44 7.66 1.91
C VAL A 337 32.00 6.26 2.18
N ASP A 338 33.07 6.19 2.94
CA ASP A 338 33.72 4.94 3.29
C ASP A 338 33.42 4.54 4.75
N GLY A 339 33.57 3.24 5.07
CA GLY A 339 33.43 2.72 6.43
C GLY A 339 31.98 2.67 6.92
N VAL A 340 31.03 2.40 6.04
CA VAL A 340 29.65 2.18 6.43
C VAL A 340 29.48 0.75 6.92
N ASP A 341 29.40 0.58 8.24
CA ASP A 341 29.21 -0.72 8.87
C ASP A 341 27.73 -1.00 9.10
N LEU A 342 27.28 -2.15 8.60
CA LEU A 342 25.94 -2.70 8.78
C LEU A 342 26.06 -4.06 9.47
N ALA A 343 25.53 -4.19 10.66
CA ALA A 343 25.68 -5.43 11.44
C ALA A 343 24.35 -6.15 11.61
N PHE A 344 24.22 -7.33 11.02
CA PHE A 344 23.14 -8.23 11.36
C PHE A 344 23.38 -8.80 12.77
N VAL A 345 22.66 -8.29 13.73
CA VAL A 345 22.60 -8.89 15.05
C VAL A 345 21.77 -10.18 14.95
N PRO A 346 22.20 -11.30 15.54
CA PRO A 346 21.36 -12.49 15.61
C PRO A 346 19.96 -12.13 16.13
N GLY A 347 18.95 -12.53 15.39
CA GLY A 347 17.58 -12.36 15.85
C GLY A 347 17.32 -13.17 17.10
N VAL A 348 16.47 -12.67 17.96
CA VAL A 348 16.03 -13.36 19.16
C VAL A 348 14.75 -14.15 18.89
N THR A 349 14.55 -15.22 19.63
CA THR A 349 13.26 -15.90 19.69
C THR A 349 12.43 -15.23 20.78
N VAL A 350 11.26 -14.73 20.38
CA VAL A 350 10.26 -14.17 21.30
C VAL A 350 9.16 -15.20 21.50
N THR A 351 9.13 -15.82 22.66
CA THR A 351 8.02 -16.71 23.06
C THR A 351 6.90 -15.88 23.66
N GLY A 352 5.68 -16.34 23.49
CA GLY A 352 4.54 -15.63 24.05
C GLY A 352 3.33 -16.52 24.25
N HIS A 353 2.31 -15.93 24.85
CA HIS A 353 1.04 -16.59 25.08
C HIS A 353 -0.11 -15.63 24.84
N LEU A 354 -1.04 -16.02 23.99
CA LEU A 354 -2.31 -15.35 23.75
C LEU A 354 -3.41 -16.06 24.53
N ARG A 355 -4.05 -15.36 25.44
CA ARG A 355 -5.23 -15.88 26.16
C ARG A 355 -6.45 -15.01 25.88
N TRP A 356 -7.58 -15.64 25.89
CA TRP A 356 -8.87 -14.96 25.82
C TRP A 356 -9.36 -14.70 27.25
N GLU A 357 -9.93 -13.50 27.47
CA GLU A 357 -10.57 -13.17 28.74
C GLU A 357 -11.69 -14.16 29.07
N ASP A 358 -12.50 -14.49 28.05
CA ASP A 358 -13.42 -15.61 28.08
C ASP A 358 -12.94 -16.71 27.12
N LYS A 359 -12.56 -17.86 27.64
CA LYS A 359 -12.10 -19.01 26.84
C LYS A 359 -13.14 -19.52 25.85
N ALA A 360 -14.43 -19.36 26.15
CA ALA A 360 -15.51 -19.78 25.24
C ALA A 360 -15.63 -18.86 24.02
N ALA A 361 -15.07 -17.66 24.07
CA ALA A 361 -15.07 -16.71 22.97
C ALA A 361 -13.86 -16.84 22.02
N ALA A 362 -12.93 -17.77 22.30
CA ALA A 362 -11.81 -18.03 21.41
C ALA A 362 -12.33 -18.51 20.05
N PRO A 363 -11.92 -17.90 18.92
CA PRO A 363 -12.40 -18.30 17.61
C PRO A 363 -11.85 -19.70 17.23
N ASN A 364 -12.65 -20.45 16.49
CA ASN A 364 -12.24 -21.77 15.97
C ASN A 364 -11.58 -21.63 14.58
N VAL A 365 -10.68 -20.66 14.44
CA VAL A 365 -9.90 -20.39 13.22
C VAL A 365 -8.44 -20.17 13.63
N PRO A 366 -7.46 -20.43 12.74
CA PRO A 366 -6.08 -20.15 13.04
C PRO A 366 -5.87 -18.66 13.34
N LEU A 367 -5.24 -18.38 14.49
CA LEU A 367 -4.82 -17.04 14.89
C LEU A 367 -3.34 -16.85 14.58
N GLN A 368 -2.98 -15.65 14.15
CA GLN A 368 -1.60 -15.31 13.90
C GLN A 368 -1.22 -14.06 14.71
N VAL A 369 -0.08 -14.12 15.39
CA VAL A 369 0.55 -12.97 16.04
C VAL A 369 1.67 -12.49 15.14
N SER A 370 1.73 -11.18 14.91
CA SER A 370 2.81 -10.54 14.15
C SER A 370 3.39 -9.33 14.90
N LEU A 371 4.67 -9.04 14.64
CA LEU A 371 5.34 -7.85 15.12
C LEU A 371 5.58 -6.91 13.93
N GLU A 372 4.98 -5.74 13.97
CA GLU A 372 5.03 -4.75 12.91
C GLU A 372 5.95 -3.59 13.29
N GLN A 373 6.61 -2.98 12.32
CA GLN A 373 7.50 -1.83 12.46
C GLN A 373 6.94 -0.61 11.74
N ASP A 374 7.40 0.59 12.13
CA ASP A 374 7.00 1.85 11.47
C ASP A 374 7.49 1.96 10.02
N GLU A 375 8.63 1.37 9.72
CA GLU A 375 9.21 1.36 8.39
C GLU A 375 9.27 -0.06 7.86
N GLN A 376 8.24 -0.47 7.15
CA GLN A 376 8.23 -1.76 6.47
C GLN A 376 8.73 -1.61 5.04
N ILE A 377 9.83 -2.29 4.76
CA ILE A 377 10.30 -2.51 3.41
C ILE A 377 9.88 -3.94 3.05
N PHE A 378 9.16 -4.10 1.94
CA PHE A 378 8.67 -5.40 1.46
C PHE A 378 7.58 -6.10 2.31
N ASN A 379 6.91 -5.41 3.22
CA ASN A 379 5.81 -5.99 4.02
C ASN A 379 6.18 -7.31 4.75
N MET A 380 7.44 -7.46 5.13
CA MET A 380 7.98 -8.65 5.80
C MET A 380 8.13 -8.37 7.29
N HIS A 381 7.42 -9.13 8.10
CA HIS A 381 7.43 -8.98 9.56
C HIS A 381 7.46 -10.35 10.25
N PRO A 382 8.07 -10.45 11.44
CA PRO A 382 8.03 -11.68 12.23
C PRO A 382 6.58 -12.04 12.55
N SER A 383 6.19 -13.27 12.24
CA SER A 383 4.84 -13.75 12.52
C SER A 383 4.84 -15.22 12.94
N ALA A 384 3.86 -15.62 13.74
CA ALA A 384 3.70 -16.98 14.21
C ALA A 384 2.22 -17.33 14.37
N GLU A 385 1.88 -18.58 14.07
CA GLU A 385 0.57 -19.16 14.35
C GLU A 385 0.45 -19.44 15.85
N VAL A 386 -0.69 -19.09 16.43
CA VAL A 386 -1.03 -19.38 17.83
C VAL A 386 -1.47 -20.83 17.95
N GLN A 387 -0.79 -21.56 18.83
CA GLN A 387 -1.11 -22.96 19.10
C GLN A 387 -2.45 -23.09 19.88
N PRO A 388 -3.08 -24.29 19.89
CA PRO A 388 -4.35 -24.47 20.61
C PRO A 388 -4.30 -24.19 22.11
N ASP A 389 -3.13 -24.25 22.72
CA ASP A 389 -2.91 -23.88 24.13
C ASP A 389 -2.71 -22.38 24.35
N GLY A 390 -2.65 -21.60 23.26
CA GLY A 390 -2.41 -20.16 23.25
C GLY A 390 -0.95 -19.77 23.09
N SER A 391 -0.02 -20.71 23.12
CA SER A 391 1.41 -20.42 22.96
C SER A 391 1.76 -20.06 21.51
N PHE A 392 2.81 -19.22 21.34
CA PHE A 392 3.40 -18.90 20.03
C PHE A 392 4.90 -18.61 20.17
N GLU A 393 5.60 -18.74 19.05
CA GLU A 393 7.04 -18.53 19.01
C GLU A 393 7.40 -17.72 17.75
N LEU A 394 7.78 -16.45 17.93
CA LEU A 394 8.28 -15.58 16.89
C LEU A 394 9.80 -15.75 16.79
N LYS A 395 10.26 -16.30 15.66
CA LYS A 395 11.66 -16.60 15.43
C LYS A 395 12.38 -15.47 14.73
N ASN A 396 13.65 -15.35 15.00
CA ASN A 396 14.57 -14.44 14.31
C ASN A 396 14.13 -12.96 14.36
N VAL A 397 13.56 -12.53 15.49
CA VAL A 397 13.12 -11.14 15.69
C VAL A 397 14.32 -10.24 15.88
N SER A 398 14.45 -9.20 15.09
CA SER A 398 15.50 -8.21 15.22
C SER A 398 15.35 -7.38 16.49
N VAL A 399 16.47 -6.83 17.00
CA VAL A 399 16.47 -5.92 18.16
C VAL A 399 16.02 -4.53 17.70
N ASP A 400 14.72 -4.32 17.73
CA ASP A 400 14.11 -3.09 17.23
C ASP A 400 12.83 -2.77 18.01
N SER A 401 12.14 -1.73 17.60
CA SER A 401 10.84 -1.32 18.13
C SER A 401 9.70 -1.84 17.29
N TYR A 402 8.68 -2.38 17.96
CA TYR A 402 7.54 -3.04 17.32
C TYR A 402 6.23 -2.66 17.99
N TRP A 403 5.14 -2.87 17.28
CA TRP A 403 3.82 -3.08 17.87
C TRP A 403 3.30 -4.47 17.48
N VAL A 404 2.47 -5.02 18.36
CA VAL A 404 1.90 -6.35 18.16
C VAL A 404 0.56 -6.26 17.42
N ASN A 405 0.37 -7.15 16.45
CA ASN A 405 -0.91 -7.35 15.78
C ASN A 405 -1.36 -8.81 15.94
N VAL A 406 -2.68 -9.01 16.08
CA VAL A 406 -3.30 -10.35 16.14
C VAL A 406 -4.35 -10.42 15.04
N SER A 407 -4.15 -11.29 14.07
CA SER A 407 -5.05 -11.52 12.95
C SER A 407 -5.76 -12.87 13.05
N GLY A 408 -6.88 -13.02 12.30
CA GLY A 408 -7.73 -14.20 12.36
C GLY A 408 -8.74 -14.21 13.51
N SER A 409 -8.78 -13.14 14.34
CA SER A 409 -9.73 -13.03 15.45
C SER A 409 -11.16 -12.76 14.97
N ALA A 410 -12.13 -12.99 15.86
CA ALA A 410 -13.52 -12.64 15.60
C ALA A 410 -13.68 -11.12 15.34
N PRO A 411 -14.65 -10.69 14.51
CA PRO A 411 -14.84 -9.28 14.19
C PRO A 411 -15.03 -8.35 15.40
N ASP A 412 -15.59 -8.88 16.49
CA ASP A 412 -15.84 -8.13 17.73
C ASP A 412 -14.68 -8.19 18.73
N ALA A 413 -13.57 -8.83 18.36
CA ALA A 413 -12.43 -8.99 19.23
C ALA A 413 -11.49 -7.77 19.20
N TYR A 414 -10.86 -7.50 20.32
CA TYR A 414 -9.78 -6.53 20.45
C TYR A 414 -8.69 -7.03 21.42
N LEU A 415 -7.49 -6.51 21.25
CA LEU A 415 -6.38 -6.79 22.18
C LEU A 415 -6.54 -5.90 23.41
N LYS A 416 -6.86 -6.51 24.56
CA LYS A 416 -7.15 -5.83 25.82
C LYS A 416 -5.89 -5.44 26.58
N SER A 417 -4.89 -6.32 26.59
CA SER A 417 -3.57 -6.02 27.16
C SER A 417 -2.47 -6.74 26.40
N ALA A 418 -1.30 -6.15 26.38
CA ALA A 418 -0.08 -6.73 25.87
C ALA A 418 1.09 -6.33 26.77
N HIS A 419 1.94 -7.28 27.16
CA HIS A 419 3.11 -7.04 27.97
C HIS A 419 4.29 -7.82 27.42
N TYR A 420 5.43 -7.15 27.27
CA TYR A 420 6.71 -7.79 27.00
C TYR A 420 7.57 -7.72 28.27
N GLY A 421 7.61 -8.83 29.00
CA GLY A 421 8.12 -8.84 30.38
C GLY A 421 7.30 -7.90 31.29
N SER A 422 7.92 -6.87 31.80
CA SER A 422 7.24 -5.86 32.65
C SER A 422 6.78 -4.62 31.86
N SER A 423 7.12 -4.51 30.58
CA SER A 423 6.80 -3.34 29.76
C SER A 423 5.43 -3.49 29.11
N ASP A 424 4.66 -2.41 29.06
CA ASP A 424 3.44 -2.35 28.22
C ASP A 424 3.83 -2.45 26.74
N ALA A 425 3.16 -3.34 26.03
CA ALA A 425 3.35 -3.60 24.62
C ALA A 425 2.07 -3.32 23.78
N LEU A 426 1.08 -2.63 24.36
CA LEU A 426 -0.09 -2.16 23.61
C LEU A 426 0.25 -1.04 22.63
N GLY A 427 1.24 -0.22 22.94
CA GLY A 427 1.85 0.74 22.05
C GLY A 427 3.11 0.18 21.41
N ASN A 428 4.00 1.08 21.00
CA ASN A 428 5.33 0.72 20.52
C ASN A 428 6.19 0.21 21.67
N PHE A 429 6.82 -0.95 21.52
CA PHE A 429 7.72 -1.53 22.52
C PHE A 429 9.00 -2.05 21.87
N ARG A 430 10.08 -2.09 22.63
CA ARG A 430 11.39 -2.51 22.14
C ARG A 430 11.75 -3.92 22.57
N ILE A 431 12.18 -4.72 21.60
CA ILE A 431 12.73 -6.05 21.88
C ILE A 431 14.13 -5.90 22.50
N ASN A 432 14.32 -6.54 23.66
CA ASN A 432 15.59 -6.60 24.35
C ASN A 432 16.10 -8.05 24.39
N PRO A 433 17.20 -8.37 23.72
CA PRO A 433 17.71 -9.75 23.61
C PRO A 433 18.17 -10.33 24.95
N SER A 434 18.53 -9.48 25.91
CA SER A 434 19.06 -9.89 27.21
C SER A 434 17.97 -10.17 28.25
N SER A 435 16.69 -9.91 27.96
CA SER A 435 15.64 -9.95 28.97
C SER A 435 15.09 -11.35 29.23
N GLY A 436 15.16 -12.28 28.27
CA GLY A 436 14.41 -13.55 28.32
C GLY A 436 12.90 -13.34 28.49
N ALA A 437 12.40 -12.16 28.14
CA ALA A 437 11.03 -11.75 28.37
C ALA A 437 10.08 -12.49 27.43
N THR A 438 8.89 -12.82 27.92
CA THR A 438 7.79 -13.37 27.15
C THR A 438 6.81 -12.28 26.75
N LEU A 439 6.11 -12.47 25.64
CA LEU A 439 5.05 -11.59 25.15
C LEU A 439 3.68 -12.14 25.58
N GLU A 440 3.12 -11.53 26.61
CA GLU A 440 1.82 -11.94 27.15
C GLU A 440 0.71 -11.06 26.57
N LEU A 441 -0.23 -11.72 25.89
CA LEU A 441 -1.34 -11.08 25.21
C LEU A 441 -2.67 -11.51 25.80
N VAL A 442 -3.60 -10.57 26.00
CA VAL A 442 -4.97 -10.85 26.40
C VAL A 442 -5.92 -10.24 25.38
N ALA A 443 -6.69 -11.08 24.73
CA ALA A 443 -7.76 -10.66 23.84
C ALA A 443 -9.14 -10.76 24.54
N SER A 444 -10.04 -9.87 24.16
CA SER A 444 -11.45 -9.88 24.58
C SER A 444 -12.34 -9.88 23.34
N ALA A 445 -13.42 -10.65 23.38
CA ALA A 445 -14.45 -10.65 22.34
C ALA A 445 -15.57 -9.63 22.60
N ARG A 446 -15.35 -8.73 23.57
CA ARG A 446 -16.33 -7.75 24.05
C ARG A 446 -16.02 -6.32 23.53
N GLY A 447 -15.50 -6.24 22.31
CA GLY A 447 -15.26 -4.96 21.66
C GLY A 447 -16.57 -4.24 21.33
N ALA A 448 -16.54 -2.92 21.35
CA ALA A 448 -17.70 -2.12 21.03
C ALA A 448 -18.01 -2.13 19.52
N LEU A 449 -19.27 -1.85 19.22
CA LEU A 449 -19.77 -1.58 17.87
C LEU A 449 -20.08 -0.09 17.74
N ILE A 450 -19.43 0.58 16.78
CA ILE A 450 -19.77 1.95 16.38
C ILE A 450 -20.31 1.90 14.96
N GLN A 451 -21.51 2.39 14.75
CA GLN A 451 -22.17 2.40 13.44
C GLN A 451 -22.89 3.73 13.19
N GLY A 452 -23.25 4.00 11.96
CA GLY A 452 -24.00 5.20 11.62
C GLY A 452 -24.13 5.40 10.12
N VAL A 453 -24.57 6.59 9.74
CA VAL A 453 -24.71 7.00 8.34
C VAL A 453 -23.92 8.28 8.11
N VAL A 454 -23.16 8.31 7.03
CA VAL A 454 -22.54 9.54 6.55
C VAL A 454 -23.50 10.24 5.62
N MET A 455 -23.76 11.52 5.89
CA MET A 455 -24.64 12.38 5.12
C MET A 455 -23.90 13.62 4.63
N ASN A 456 -24.40 14.25 3.58
CA ASN A 456 -23.99 15.60 3.20
C ASN A 456 -24.75 16.66 4.02
N ALA A 457 -24.55 17.94 3.70
CA ALA A 457 -25.26 19.05 4.36
C ALA A 457 -26.79 19.03 4.13
N ASP A 458 -27.26 18.43 3.02
CA ASP A 458 -28.65 18.27 2.63
C ASP A 458 -29.22 16.90 3.00
N PRO A 459 -29.04 16.36 4.18
CA PRO A 459 -29.19 15.00 4.74
C PRO A 459 -29.37 13.86 3.70
N VAL A 460 -28.55 13.83 2.67
CA VAL A 460 -28.50 12.74 1.69
C VAL A 460 -27.33 11.81 2.03
N PRO A 461 -27.55 10.50 2.10
CA PRO A 461 -26.48 9.53 2.38
C PRO A 461 -25.34 9.62 1.37
N VAL A 462 -24.10 9.60 1.85
CA VAL A 462 -22.89 9.69 1.04
C VAL A 462 -22.13 8.36 1.08
N SER A 463 -22.01 7.71 -0.07
CA SER A 463 -21.30 6.43 -0.21
C SER A 463 -19.83 6.62 -0.52
N SER A 464 -19.03 5.59 -0.21
CA SER A 464 -17.62 5.47 -0.61
C SER A 464 -16.70 6.58 -0.09
N VAL A 465 -17.07 7.26 0.98
CA VAL A 465 -16.23 8.23 1.69
C VAL A 465 -15.50 7.53 2.84
N TRP A 466 -14.30 7.99 3.14
CA TRP A 466 -13.58 7.52 4.31
C TRP A 466 -14.28 7.97 5.60
N VAL A 467 -14.48 7.01 6.48
CA VAL A 467 -14.84 7.24 7.88
C VAL A 467 -13.68 6.73 8.71
N THR A 468 -13.14 7.56 9.57
CA THR A 468 -12.01 7.21 10.42
C THR A 468 -12.37 7.35 11.89
N LEU A 469 -11.89 6.41 12.68
CA LEU A 469 -11.96 6.40 14.13
C LEU A 469 -10.55 6.65 14.66
N ILE A 470 -10.33 7.79 15.28
CA ILE A 470 -9.02 8.24 15.76
C ILE A 470 -9.04 8.29 17.29
N PRO A 471 -8.10 7.62 17.98
CA PRO A 471 -8.04 7.66 19.43
C PRO A 471 -7.64 9.04 19.97
N GLU A 472 -7.92 9.31 21.23
CA GLU A 472 -7.45 10.50 21.94
C GLU A 472 -5.92 10.68 21.82
N ASP A 473 -5.45 11.92 21.94
CA ASP A 473 -4.02 12.26 21.70
C ASP A 473 -3.05 11.49 22.60
N SER A 474 -3.47 11.08 23.80
CA SER A 474 -2.67 10.29 24.75
C SER A 474 -2.41 8.84 24.31
N LYS A 475 -3.16 8.32 23.32
CA LYS A 475 -3.06 6.94 22.83
C LYS A 475 -2.71 6.87 21.33
N ARG A 476 -2.21 7.94 20.75
CA ARG A 476 -1.87 7.99 19.32
C ARG A 476 -0.69 7.12 18.94
N ASP A 477 0.14 6.70 19.88
CA ASP A 477 1.19 5.71 19.69
C ASP A 477 0.64 4.29 19.51
N GLN A 478 -0.62 4.05 19.91
CA GLN A 478 -1.28 2.76 19.74
C GLN A 478 -1.97 2.66 18.38
N LYS A 479 -1.22 2.40 17.33
CA LYS A 479 -1.72 2.39 15.94
C LYS A 479 -2.92 1.48 15.73
N ARG A 480 -3.02 0.37 16.46
CA ARG A 480 -4.16 -0.56 16.44
C ARG A 480 -5.52 0.05 16.84
N LEU A 481 -5.52 1.21 17.49
CA LEU A 481 -6.74 1.92 17.88
C LEU A 481 -7.29 2.79 16.73
N PHE A 482 -6.47 3.08 15.72
CA PHE A 482 -6.94 3.74 14.51
C PHE A 482 -7.69 2.74 13.65
N ASN A 483 -8.90 3.11 13.26
CA ASN A 483 -9.69 2.33 12.34
C ASN A 483 -10.21 3.21 11.21
N SER A 484 -10.32 2.63 10.03
CA SER A 484 -10.89 3.31 8.88
C SER A 484 -11.74 2.36 8.06
N VAL A 485 -12.88 2.85 7.58
CA VAL A 485 -13.76 2.11 6.69
C VAL A 485 -14.29 3.06 5.63
N ARG A 486 -14.75 2.51 4.51
CA ARG A 486 -15.52 3.29 3.54
C ARG A 486 -17.02 3.12 3.79
N SER A 487 -17.76 4.22 3.73
CA SER A 487 -19.22 4.16 3.80
C SER A 487 -19.77 3.33 2.63
N ARG A 488 -20.76 2.48 2.93
CA ARG A 488 -21.44 1.60 1.95
C ARG A 488 -22.32 2.43 1.00
N ALA A 489 -22.92 1.78 -0.01
CA ALA A 489 -23.75 2.45 -1.02
C ALA A 489 -24.90 3.31 -0.44
N ASN A 490 -25.40 2.99 0.75
CA ASN A 490 -26.43 3.72 1.48
C ASN A 490 -25.89 4.69 2.55
N GLY A 491 -24.59 5.03 2.48
CA GLY A 491 -23.91 5.88 3.45
C GLY A 491 -23.57 5.23 4.78
N LYS A 492 -24.00 4.00 5.04
CA LYS A 492 -23.74 3.30 6.31
C LYS A 492 -22.27 2.95 6.49
N PHE A 493 -21.82 3.03 7.72
CA PHE A 493 -20.51 2.55 8.15
C PHE A 493 -20.61 1.78 9.46
N GLU A 494 -19.62 0.95 9.73
CA GLU A 494 -19.57 0.09 10.91
C GLU A 494 -18.12 -0.19 11.31
N PHE A 495 -17.78 0.07 12.58
CA PHE A 495 -16.55 -0.37 13.23
C PHE A 495 -16.89 -1.40 14.28
N ARG A 496 -16.33 -2.60 14.17
CA ARG A 496 -16.49 -3.69 15.13
C ARG A 496 -15.20 -3.92 15.89
N GLY A 497 -15.31 -4.55 17.07
CA GLY A 497 -14.14 -4.87 17.87
C GLY A 497 -13.41 -3.63 18.41
N VAL A 498 -14.11 -2.52 18.59
CA VAL A 498 -13.50 -1.28 19.06
C VAL A 498 -13.14 -1.43 20.54
N ALA A 499 -11.86 -1.22 20.86
CA ALA A 499 -11.41 -1.21 22.25
C ALA A 499 -12.08 -0.09 23.04
N PRO A 500 -12.38 -0.29 24.34
CA PRO A 500 -12.93 0.77 25.18
C PRO A 500 -12.04 2.00 25.25
N GLY A 501 -12.63 3.17 25.11
CA GLY A 501 -11.85 4.43 25.13
C GLY A 501 -12.60 5.63 24.57
N ASP A 502 -11.85 6.72 24.47
CA ASP A 502 -12.30 7.97 23.89
C ASP A 502 -11.70 8.11 22.48
N TYR A 503 -12.58 8.43 21.51
CA TYR A 503 -12.25 8.53 20.10
C TYR A 503 -12.89 9.77 19.48
N THR A 504 -12.39 10.15 18.31
CA THR A 504 -13.02 11.13 17.44
C THR A 504 -13.28 10.51 16.06
N LEU A 505 -14.49 10.60 15.59
CA LEU A 505 -14.91 10.18 14.26
C LEU A 505 -14.82 11.33 13.28
N PHE A 506 -14.29 11.05 12.09
CA PHE A 506 -14.28 11.97 10.97
C PHE A 506 -14.79 11.29 9.71
N SER A 507 -15.32 12.05 8.78
CA SER A 507 -15.58 11.62 7.41
C SER A 507 -15.28 12.75 6.44
N TRP A 508 -14.55 12.47 5.37
CA TRP A 508 -14.16 13.45 4.36
C TRP A 508 -14.60 13.03 2.97
N ASP A 509 -14.93 14.03 2.14
CA ASP A 509 -15.33 13.81 0.75
C ASP A 509 -14.16 13.42 -0.15
N ASN A 510 -12.96 13.90 0.14
CA ASN A 510 -11.81 13.79 -0.76
C ASN A 510 -10.46 13.88 -0.04
N ILE A 511 -10.01 12.79 0.59
CA ILE A 511 -8.68 12.67 1.21
C ILE A 511 -7.96 11.42 0.70
N GLU A 512 -6.64 11.41 0.79
CA GLU A 512 -5.85 10.21 0.54
C GLU A 512 -5.98 9.25 1.73
N GLU A 513 -5.81 7.97 1.46
CA GLU A 513 -5.75 6.97 2.52
C GLU A 513 -4.53 7.24 3.41
N HIS A 514 -4.69 7.12 4.72
CA HIS A 514 -3.69 7.45 5.74
C HIS A 514 -3.27 8.93 5.85
N GLU A 515 -3.87 9.86 5.12
CA GLU A 515 -3.62 11.29 5.30
C GLU A 515 -4.03 11.79 6.70
N TRP A 516 -5.01 11.10 7.32
CA TRP A 516 -5.42 11.35 8.71
C TRP A 516 -4.41 10.92 9.78
N ASP A 517 -3.37 10.18 9.42
CA ASP A 517 -2.30 9.81 10.35
C ASP A 517 -1.36 11.00 10.60
N ASP A 518 -1.35 12.01 9.72
CA ASP A 518 -0.61 13.25 9.91
C ASP A 518 -1.34 14.19 10.88
N PRO A 519 -0.76 14.48 12.06
CA PRO A 519 -1.35 15.41 13.01
C PRO A 519 -1.55 16.84 12.47
N GLU A 520 -0.69 17.28 11.55
CA GLU A 520 -0.79 18.60 10.93
C GLU A 520 -1.98 18.68 9.98
N PHE A 521 -2.23 17.61 9.22
CA PHE A 521 -3.43 17.48 8.39
C PHE A 521 -4.70 17.56 9.24
N LEU A 522 -4.73 16.89 10.38
CA LEU A 522 -5.93 16.86 11.25
C LEU A 522 -6.24 18.18 11.96
N LYS A 523 -5.25 19.05 12.16
CA LYS A 523 -5.43 20.30 12.93
C LYS A 523 -6.67 21.13 12.53
N PRO A 524 -6.87 21.47 11.24
CA PRO A 524 -8.02 22.28 10.83
C PRO A 524 -9.36 21.54 10.96
N PHE A 525 -9.34 20.21 10.98
CA PHE A 525 -10.53 19.38 11.03
C PHE A 525 -10.94 18.98 12.44
N ARG A 526 -10.11 19.13 13.45
CA ARG A 526 -10.41 18.76 14.84
C ARG A 526 -11.76 19.28 15.35
N PRO A 527 -12.17 20.54 15.08
CA PRO A 527 -13.47 21.05 15.51
C PRO A 527 -14.67 20.41 14.81
N LYS A 528 -14.45 19.71 13.69
CA LYS A 528 -15.49 19.06 12.88
C LYS A 528 -15.64 17.57 13.21
N GLY A 529 -14.75 17.03 14.01
CA GLY A 529 -14.82 15.65 14.47
C GLY A 529 -15.93 15.45 15.50
N VAL A 530 -16.53 14.27 15.49
CA VAL A 530 -17.54 13.86 16.46
C VAL A 530 -16.89 12.98 17.53
N SER A 531 -16.82 13.49 18.76
CA SER A 531 -16.26 12.74 19.87
C SER A 531 -17.20 11.63 20.32
N VAL A 532 -16.65 10.46 20.58
CA VAL A 532 -17.38 9.28 21.04
C VAL A 532 -16.58 8.57 22.11
N ARG A 533 -17.26 8.19 23.21
CA ARG A 533 -16.71 7.29 24.23
C ARG A 533 -17.44 5.96 24.13
N VAL A 534 -16.71 4.86 24.18
CA VAL A 534 -17.26 3.50 24.18
C VAL A 534 -16.72 2.67 25.33
N ALA A 535 -17.60 1.83 25.88
CA ALA A 535 -17.28 0.77 26.86
C ALA A 535 -17.31 -0.60 26.17
N GLU A 536 -16.91 -1.66 26.91
CA GLU A 536 -17.06 -3.05 26.42
C GLU A 536 -18.51 -3.36 26.11
N ASP A 537 -18.75 -4.15 25.04
CA ASP A 537 -20.07 -4.59 24.54
C ASP A 537 -21.02 -3.42 24.19
N GLU A 538 -20.55 -2.19 24.13
CA GLU A 538 -21.41 -1.05 23.84
C GLU A 538 -21.71 -0.92 22.34
N ASN A 539 -23.00 -0.74 22.03
CA ASN A 539 -23.48 -0.38 20.70
C ASN A 539 -23.73 1.13 20.63
N LYS A 540 -22.97 1.82 19.77
CA LYS A 540 -23.08 3.27 19.59
C LYS A 540 -23.50 3.60 18.17
N THR A 541 -24.54 4.41 18.02
CA THR A 541 -24.93 4.93 16.71
C THR A 541 -24.56 6.42 16.64
N VAL A 542 -23.79 6.79 15.62
CA VAL A 542 -23.25 8.15 15.42
C VAL A 542 -23.34 8.50 13.94
N ASP A 543 -24.23 9.41 13.59
CA ASP A 543 -24.31 9.92 12.24
C ASP A 543 -23.27 11.02 12.01
N LEU A 544 -22.69 11.07 10.81
CA LEU A 544 -21.62 11.98 10.46
C LEU A 544 -22.03 12.86 9.28
N THR A 545 -21.60 14.11 9.32
CA THR A 545 -21.64 14.98 8.13
C THR A 545 -20.28 14.94 7.44
N VAL A 546 -20.28 14.70 6.12
CA VAL A 546 -19.04 14.66 5.35
C VAL A 546 -18.36 16.03 5.34
N ILE A 547 -17.07 16.05 5.68
CA ILE A 547 -16.23 17.24 5.70
C ILE A 547 -15.75 17.52 4.27
N GLN A 548 -16.01 18.74 3.78
CA GLN A 548 -15.51 19.20 2.47
C GLN A 548 -14.06 19.65 2.60
N THR A 549 -13.15 19.00 1.87
CA THR A 549 -11.70 19.28 1.96
C THR A 549 -11.25 20.39 1.00
N LYS A 550 -11.94 20.59 -0.12
CA LYS A 550 -11.55 21.58 -1.15
C LYS A 550 -11.59 23.04 -0.71
N ASN A 551 -12.40 23.36 0.31
CA ASN A 551 -12.58 24.75 0.76
C ASN A 551 -11.57 25.22 1.81
N GLU A 552 -10.73 24.34 2.35
CA GLU A 552 -9.82 24.70 3.45
C GLU A 552 -8.32 24.71 3.06
N VAL A 553 -7.98 24.07 1.95
CA VAL A 553 -6.58 24.06 1.46
C VAL A 553 -6.23 25.33 0.67
N GLU A 554 -7.24 26.01 0.11
CA GLU A 554 -7.03 27.28 -0.64
C GLU A 554 -6.78 28.52 0.24
N THR A 555 -6.94 28.43 1.57
CA THR A 555 -6.80 29.57 2.50
C THR A 555 -5.45 29.65 3.21
N LYS A 556 -4.43 28.86 2.85
CA LYS A 556 -3.07 29.11 3.35
C LYS A 556 -2.40 30.19 2.51
N PRO A 557 -2.08 31.36 3.07
CA PRO A 557 -1.19 32.32 2.39
C PRO A 557 0.21 31.70 2.23
N GLN A 558 0.83 32.03 1.11
CA GLN A 558 2.18 31.65 0.70
C GLN A 558 3.25 31.99 1.76
#